data_d0d766ce31b6a22629df0938564d6439
#
_entry.id   d0d766ce31b6a22629df0938564d6439
#
_cell.length_a   1.000
_cell.length_b   1.000
_cell.length_c   1.000
_cell.angle_alpha   90.00
_cell.angle_beta   90.00
_cell.angle_gamma   90.00
#
_symmetry.space_group_name_H-M   'P 1'
#
loop_
_entity.id
_entity.type
_entity.pdbx_description
1 polymer ?
#
loop_
_entity_poly.entity_id
_entity_poly.type
_entity_poly.pdbx_seq_one_letter_code
_entity_poly.pdbx_strand_id
1 'polypeptide(L)' 'MNSNEALKVQTYLRGLFSNKGLALRPREDDISEDSCEVTMDGEFLGVIFKDTEDGDTCYHFQMTVLEEDLGD' A
#
# COMPACT_ATOMS: atom_id res chain seq x y z
N MET A 1 -0.43 -5.88 -8.85
CA MET A 1 -0.94 -4.63 -9.44
C MET A 1 0.00 -4.16 -10.54
N ASN A 2 -0.56 -3.68 -11.65
CA ASN A 2 0.28 -3.07 -12.67
C ASN A 2 0.63 -1.63 -12.28
N SER A 3 1.53 -1.02 -13.06
CA SER A 3 2.01 0.33 -12.75
C SER A 3 0.91 1.38 -12.72
N ASN A 4 -0.05 1.28 -13.63
CA ASN A 4 -1.16 2.23 -13.66
C ASN A 4 -2.06 2.13 -12.44
N GLU A 5 -2.35 0.90 -12.02
CA GLU A 5 -3.16 0.66 -10.83
C GLU A 5 -2.45 1.19 -9.58
N ALA A 6 -1.17 0.87 -9.46
CA ALA A 6 -0.39 1.32 -8.31
C ALA A 6 -0.34 2.84 -8.24
N LEU A 7 -0.18 3.50 -9.39
CA LEU A 7 -0.13 4.96 -9.44
C LEU A 7 -1.46 5.58 -9.04
N LYS A 8 -2.57 5.01 -9.50
CA LYS A 8 -3.91 5.51 -9.13
C LYS A 8 -4.17 5.37 -7.64
N VAL A 9 -3.83 4.22 -7.08
CA VAL A 9 -4.01 3.97 -5.66
C VAL A 9 -3.11 4.90 -4.84
N GLN A 10 -1.86 5.08 -5.26
CA GLN A 10 -0.94 5.99 -4.61
C GLN A 10 -1.48 7.42 -4.59
N THR A 11 -1.98 7.89 -5.72
CA THR A 11 -2.54 9.23 -5.83
C THR A 11 -3.73 9.42 -4.89
N TYR A 12 -4.61 8.42 -4.85
CA TYR A 12 -5.76 8.45 -3.96
C TYR A 12 -5.33 8.51 -2.49
N LEU A 13 -4.39 7.66 -2.10
CA LEU A 13 -3.93 7.61 -0.71
C LEU A 13 -3.20 8.88 -0.30
N ARG A 14 -2.42 9.46 -1.21
CA ARG A 14 -1.76 10.74 -0.95
C ARG A 14 -2.78 11.84 -0.64
N GLY A 15 -3.87 11.85 -1.38
CA GLY A 15 -4.94 12.79 -1.13
C GLY A 15 -5.66 12.53 0.18
N LEU A 16 -5.96 11.25 0.43
CA LEU A 16 -6.69 10.85 1.62
C LEU A 16 -5.92 11.18 2.90
N PHE A 17 -4.62 10.91 2.91
CA PHE A 17 -3.76 11.17 4.07
C PHE A 17 -3.10 12.54 4.05
N SER A 18 -3.34 13.32 3.00
CA SER A 18 -2.72 14.64 2.83
C SER A 18 -1.19 14.56 2.97
N ASN A 19 -0.60 13.54 2.38
CA ASN A 19 0.85 13.32 2.49
C ASN A 19 1.43 12.89 1.16
N LYS A 20 2.26 13.75 0.58
CA LYS A 20 2.92 13.51 -0.71
C LYS A 20 4.08 12.52 -0.62
N GLY A 21 4.52 12.21 0.58
CA GLY A 21 5.60 11.26 0.81
C GLY A 21 5.14 9.81 0.82
N LEU A 22 3.83 9.57 0.74
CA LEU A 22 3.31 8.21 0.68
C LEU A 22 3.59 7.61 -0.70
N ALA A 23 4.11 6.40 -0.74
CA ALA A 23 4.46 5.75 -1.99
C ALA A 23 4.13 4.27 -1.95
N LEU A 24 3.78 3.72 -3.10
CA LEU A 24 3.58 2.29 -3.29
C LEU A 24 4.77 1.73 -4.06
N ARG A 25 5.32 0.62 -3.59
CA ARG A 25 6.43 -0.07 -4.25
C ARG A 25 6.06 -1.51 -4.53
N PRO A 26 6.38 -2.04 -5.71
CA PRO A 26 6.15 -3.46 -6.00
C PRO A 26 6.92 -4.33 -5.02
N ARG A 27 6.32 -5.44 -4.62
CA ARG A 27 7.01 -6.41 -3.77
C ARG A 27 7.79 -7.38 -4.64
N GLU A 28 9.09 -7.44 -4.42
CA GLU A 28 9.96 -8.31 -5.22
C GLU A 28 9.71 -9.79 -4.98
N ASP A 29 9.23 -10.13 -3.80
CA ASP A 29 8.97 -11.52 -3.42
C ASP A 29 7.53 -11.96 -3.68
N ASP A 30 6.72 -11.10 -4.26
CA ASP A 30 5.33 -11.44 -4.57
C ASP A 30 5.20 -11.96 -5.99
N ILE A 31 5.02 -13.26 -6.10
CA ILE A 31 4.91 -13.93 -7.39
C ILE A 31 3.62 -13.54 -8.12
N SER A 32 2.56 -13.25 -7.38
CA SER A 32 1.27 -12.91 -7.98
C SER A 32 1.21 -11.49 -8.51
N GLU A 33 2.10 -10.62 -8.07
CA GLU A 33 2.14 -9.20 -8.42
C GLU A 33 0.86 -8.46 -8.05
N ASP A 34 0.11 -8.97 -7.08
CA ASP A 34 -1.15 -8.37 -6.64
C ASP A 34 -1.00 -7.44 -5.45
N SER A 35 0.21 -7.30 -4.93
CA SER A 35 0.44 -6.46 -3.75
C SER A 35 1.61 -5.51 -3.93
N CYS A 36 1.58 -4.45 -3.14
CA CYS A 36 2.65 -3.47 -3.09
C CYS A 36 2.95 -3.14 -1.63
N GLU A 37 4.18 -2.72 -1.37
CA GLU A 37 4.52 -2.15 -0.08
C GLU A 37 4.09 -0.68 -0.07
N VAL A 38 3.61 -0.23 1.08
CA VAL A 38 3.26 1.18 1.27
C VAL A 38 4.29 1.79 2.21
N THR A 39 4.91 2.87 1.76
CA THR A 39 5.88 3.60 2.57
C THR A 39 5.42 5.05 2.73
N MET A 40 5.91 5.71 3.74
CA MET A 40 5.66 7.13 3.96
C MET A 40 6.98 7.77 4.35
N ASP A 41 7.44 8.71 3.52
CA ASP A 41 8.72 9.37 3.72
C ASP A 41 9.87 8.37 3.87
N GLY A 42 9.78 7.26 3.13
CA GLY A 42 10.79 6.21 3.15
C GLY A 42 10.60 5.16 4.22
N GLU A 43 9.66 5.35 5.13
CA GLU A 43 9.39 4.39 6.20
C GLU A 43 8.29 3.42 5.82
N PHE A 44 8.54 2.13 6.02
CA PHE A 44 7.57 1.09 5.72
C PHE A 44 6.36 1.19 6.64
N LEU A 45 5.15 1.24 6.05
CA LEU A 45 3.90 1.26 6.81
C LEU A 45 3.16 -0.05 6.78
N GLY A 46 3.08 -0.67 5.61
CA GLY A 46 2.29 -1.87 5.47
C GLY A 46 2.22 -2.33 4.03
N VAL A 47 1.22 -3.14 3.74
CA VAL A 47 1.04 -3.76 2.43
C VAL A 47 -0.36 -3.49 1.94
N ILE A 48 -0.49 -3.18 0.66
CA ILE A 48 -1.78 -3.06 0.01
C ILE A 48 -1.89 -4.15 -1.05
N PHE A 49 -3.03 -4.80 -1.13
CA PHE A 49 -3.24 -5.85 -2.12
C PHE A 49 -4.58 -5.72 -2.81
N LYS A 50 -4.59 -6.17 -4.05
CA LYS A 50 -5.77 -6.13 -4.90
C LYS A 50 -6.62 -7.37 -4.67
N ASP A 51 -7.93 -7.17 -4.54
CA ASP A 51 -8.88 -8.25 -4.34
C ASP A 51 -9.97 -8.17 -5.41
N THR A 52 -10.16 -9.25 -6.14
CA THR A 52 -11.17 -9.34 -7.19
C THR A 52 -12.11 -10.53 -7.01
N GLU A 53 -12.12 -11.13 -5.81
CA GLU A 53 -12.89 -12.36 -5.56
C GLU A 53 -14.39 -12.24 -5.83
N ASP A 54 -14.97 -11.10 -5.51
CA ASP A 54 -16.42 -10.92 -5.61
C ASP A 54 -16.89 -10.33 -6.92
N GLY A 55 -16.02 -10.32 -7.93
CA GLY A 55 -16.35 -9.73 -9.22
C GLY A 55 -16.10 -8.22 -9.27
N ASP A 56 -15.99 -7.59 -8.14
CA ASP A 56 -15.61 -6.18 -8.04
C ASP A 56 -14.15 -6.08 -7.62
N THR A 57 -13.49 -5.03 -8.09
CA THR A 57 -12.10 -4.80 -7.71
C THR A 57 -12.03 -3.88 -6.50
N CYS A 58 -11.31 -4.30 -5.48
CA CYS A 58 -11.02 -3.45 -4.35
C CYS A 58 -9.58 -3.65 -3.91
N TYR A 59 -9.09 -2.72 -3.11
CA TYR A 59 -7.72 -2.74 -2.63
C TYR A 59 -7.75 -2.66 -1.10
N HIS A 60 -7.08 -3.60 -0.46
CA HIS A 60 -7.03 -3.67 1.00
C HIS A 60 -5.67 -3.20 1.48
N PHE A 61 -5.65 -2.18 2.32
CA PHE A 61 -4.43 -1.71 2.94
C PHE A 61 -4.34 -2.26 4.36
N GLN A 62 -3.29 -3.01 4.62
CA GLN A 62 -3.03 -3.60 5.93
C GLN A 62 -1.78 -2.97 6.51
N MET A 63 -1.94 -2.33 7.65
CA MET A 63 -0.86 -1.65 8.33
C MET A 63 -0.52 -2.36 9.64
N THR A 64 0.77 -2.55 9.89
CA THR A 64 1.25 -3.16 11.11
C THR A 64 1.83 -2.09 12.02
N VAL A 65 1.37 -2.04 13.25
CA VAL A 65 1.93 -1.13 14.26
C VAL A 65 2.73 -1.98 15.25
N LEU A 66 4.02 -1.69 15.34
CA LEU A 66 4.90 -2.41 16.26
C LEU A 66 4.81 -1.78 17.64
N GLU A 67 4.81 -2.62 18.66
CA GLU A 67 4.73 -2.14 20.03
C GLU A 67 5.87 -1.16 20.36
N GLU A 68 7.06 -1.44 19.86
CA GLU A 68 8.23 -0.57 20.08
C GLU A 68 8.05 0.83 19.51
N ASP A 69 7.19 1.00 18.52
CA ASP A 69 6.94 2.30 17.89
C ASP A 69 5.91 3.14 18.63
N LEU A 70 5.22 2.53 19.59
CA LEU A 70 4.20 3.24 20.36
C LEU A 70 4.78 4.15 21.44
N GLY A 71 6.04 3.98 21.72
CA GLY A 71 6.68 4.72 22.78
C GLY A 71 6.33 4.15 24.16
N ASP A 72 6.28 5.01 25.13
CA ASP A 72 6.02 4.58 26.53
C ASP A 72 4.54 4.34 26.79
#